data_e5a4f6de6f016eebb4c9c3d18f97dd76
#
_entry.id   e5a4f6de6f016eebb4c9c3d18f97dd76
#
_cell.length_a   1.000
_cell.length_b   1.000
_cell.length_c   1.000
_cell.angle_alpha   90.00
_cell.angle_beta   90.00
_cell.angle_gamma   90.00
#
_symmetry.space_group_name_H-M   'P 1'
#
loop_
_entity.id
_entity.type
_entity.pdbx_description
1 polymer ?
#
loop_
_entity_poly.entity_id
_entity_poly.type
_entity_poly.pdbx_seq_one_letter_code
_entity_poly.pdbx_strand_id
1 'polypeptide(L)'
;GIPEPDMTLKSYPHQLSGGMCQRVMIAMALSCHPKLLIADEPTTALDVTIQAQILSLMNKLKNETGTSIMLITHDLGVVAQVADNVNVMYAGKVVETAPVEELFSNPKHPYTVGLMNSMPSLAEEGKRLNTIEGSVPNPLYLPKGCYFADRCPYVTDRCKEGQPVDTKVKSRHHVWCFKVEEEMKQEG
;
A
#
# COMPACT_ATOMS: atom_id res chain seq x y z
N GLY A 1 -11.66 13.77 -18.51
CA GLY A 1 -11.01 13.84 -19.21
C GLY A 1 -10.01 13.26 -20.22
N ILE A 2 -10.50 12.67 -21.34
CA ILE A 2 -9.67 12.30 -22.48
C ILE A 2 -9.74 13.47 -23.48
N PRO A 3 -8.60 14.09 -23.86
CA PRO A 3 -8.58 15.10 -24.91
C PRO A 3 -9.03 14.52 -26.25
N GLU A 4 -9.79 15.28 -27.03
CA GLU A 4 -10.27 14.91 -28.37
C GLU A 4 -10.74 13.43 -28.47
N PRO A 5 -11.84 13.06 -27.78
CA PRO A 5 -12.26 11.66 -27.66
C PRO A 5 -12.46 10.95 -28.99
N ASP A 6 -13.00 11.66 -30.00
CA ASP A 6 -13.28 11.08 -31.33
C ASP A 6 -12.01 10.75 -32.10
N MET A 7 -10.93 11.50 -31.92
CA MET A 7 -9.63 11.19 -32.47
C MET A 7 -8.96 10.06 -31.70
N THR A 8 -9.03 10.12 -30.37
CA THR A 8 -8.45 9.09 -29.49
C THR A 8 -9.06 7.71 -29.76
N LEU A 9 -10.37 7.62 -30.02
CA LEU A 9 -11.04 6.37 -30.38
C LEU A 9 -10.53 5.71 -31.66
N LYS A 10 -9.94 6.50 -32.57
CA LYS A 10 -9.37 6.02 -33.83
C LYS A 10 -7.85 5.76 -33.75
N SER A 11 -7.23 6.11 -32.64
CA SER A 11 -5.78 5.97 -32.42
C SER A 11 -5.41 4.59 -31.93
N TYR A 12 -4.25 4.10 -32.35
CA TYR A 12 -3.67 2.88 -31.79
C TYR A 12 -2.96 3.17 -30.47
N PRO A 13 -2.85 2.19 -29.56
CA PRO A 13 -2.20 2.38 -28.24
C PRO A 13 -0.79 2.99 -28.32
N HIS A 14 0.01 2.62 -29.32
CA HIS A 14 1.37 3.14 -29.50
C HIS A 14 1.42 4.62 -29.95
N GLN A 15 0.29 5.20 -30.33
CA GLN A 15 0.15 6.61 -30.69
C GLN A 15 -0.26 7.49 -29.50
N LEU A 16 -0.61 6.86 -28.36
CA LEU A 16 -1.04 7.53 -27.16
C LEU A 16 0.13 7.66 -26.16
N SER A 17 0.15 8.75 -25.40
CA SER A 17 1.06 8.87 -24.26
C SER A 17 0.67 7.88 -23.14
N GLY A 18 1.60 7.56 -22.25
CA GLY A 18 1.34 6.67 -21.10
C GLY A 18 0.15 7.13 -20.26
N GLY A 19 0.04 8.42 -19.97
CA GLY A 19 -1.09 8.99 -19.24
C GLY A 19 -2.42 8.91 -20.00
N MET A 20 -2.40 8.99 -21.34
CA MET A 20 -3.60 8.77 -22.15
C MET A 20 -4.02 7.31 -22.15
N CYS A 21 -3.08 6.38 -22.31
CA CYS A 21 -3.35 4.94 -22.20
C CYS A 21 -3.99 4.63 -20.83
N GLN A 22 -3.45 5.17 -19.75
CA GLN A 22 -3.98 4.98 -18.41
C GLN A 22 -5.42 5.51 -18.27
N ARG A 23 -5.72 6.68 -18.80
CA ARG A 23 -7.09 7.24 -18.79
C ARG A 23 -8.07 6.37 -19.58
N VAL A 24 -7.66 5.84 -20.73
CA VAL A 24 -8.47 4.92 -21.54
C VAL A 24 -8.71 3.62 -20.77
N MET A 25 -7.69 3.03 -20.13
CA MET A 25 -7.83 1.83 -19.30
C MET A 25 -8.81 2.05 -18.13
N ILE A 26 -8.73 3.19 -17.45
CA ILE A 26 -9.67 3.55 -16.39
C ILE A 26 -11.09 3.67 -16.95
N ALA A 27 -11.27 4.34 -18.09
CA ALA A 27 -12.58 4.48 -18.72
C ALA A 27 -13.17 3.12 -19.12
N MET A 28 -12.36 2.23 -19.66
CA MET A 28 -12.76 0.84 -19.98
C MET A 28 -13.18 0.06 -18.73
N ALA A 29 -12.38 0.12 -17.66
CA ALA A 29 -12.67 -0.57 -16.40
C ALA A 29 -13.97 -0.08 -15.75
N LEU A 30 -14.29 1.19 -15.88
CA LEU A 30 -15.49 1.81 -15.31
C LEU A 30 -16.73 1.73 -16.21
N SER A 31 -16.59 1.33 -17.48
CA SER A 31 -17.70 1.30 -18.46
C SER A 31 -18.88 0.42 -18.02
N CYS A 32 -18.62 -0.63 -17.24
CA CYS A 32 -19.62 -1.54 -16.69
C CYS A 32 -20.15 -1.15 -15.29
N HIS A 33 -19.84 0.05 -14.81
CA HIS A 33 -20.24 0.55 -13.48
C HIS A 33 -19.94 -0.45 -12.35
N PRO A 34 -18.69 -0.87 -12.18
CA PRO A 34 -18.33 -1.88 -11.18
C PRO A 34 -18.50 -1.32 -9.76
N LYS A 35 -18.83 -2.20 -8.80
CA LYS A 35 -18.84 -1.85 -7.37
C LYS A 35 -17.43 -1.72 -6.79
N LEU A 36 -16.45 -2.42 -7.38
CA LEU A 36 -15.05 -2.43 -6.97
C LEU A 36 -14.16 -2.30 -8.20
N LEU A 37 -13.24 -1.35 -8.17
CA LEU A 37 -12.14 -1.20 -9.12
C LEU A 37 -10.84 -1.62 -8.44
N ILE A 38 -10.13 -2.61 -9.01
CA ILE A 38 -8.80 -3.00 -8.57
C ILE A 38 -7.78 -2.30 -9.47
N ALA A 39 -6.95 -1.46 -8.89
CA ALA A 39 -5.91 -0.69 -9.56
C ALA A 39 -4.53 -1.17 -9.06
N ASP A 40 -3.87 -1.99 -9.88
CA ASP A 40 -2.56 -2.55 -9.59
C ASP A 40 -1.48 -1.66 -10.22
N GLU A 41 -0.69 -1.00 -9.37
CA GLU A 41 0.38 -0.06 -9.74
C GLU A 41 -0.07 0.98 -10.79
N PRO A 42 -1.20 1.69 -10.62
CA PRO A 42 -1.83 2.48 -11.69
C PRO A 42 -1.03 3.71 -12.11
N THR A 43 0.00 4.07 -11.35
CA THR A 43 0.84 5.25 -11.61
C THR A 43 2.29 4.90 -11.92
N THR A 44 2.63 3.63 -12.00
CA THR A 44 3.99 3.17 -12.33
C THR A 44 4.39 3.64 -13.72
N ALA A 45 5.62 4.12 -13.86
CA ALA A 45 6.20 4.69 -15.08
C ALA A 45 5.52 5.99 -15.60
N LEU A 46 4.77 6.69 -14.78
CA LEU A 46 4.25 8.02 -15.06
C LEU A 46 5.10 9.08 -14.35
N ASP A 47 5.21 10.26 -14.97
CA ASP A 47 5.79 11.40 -14.28
C ASP A 47 4.88 11.90 -13.15
N VAL A 48 5.46 12.61 -12.18
CA VAL A 48 4.76 13.06 -10.95
C VAL A 48 3.51 13.88 -11.26
N THR A 49 3.52 14.69 -12.31
CA THR A 49 2.38 15.52 -12.70
C THR A 49 1.22 14.67 -13.22
N ILE A 50 1.51 13.72 -14.10
CA ILE A 50 0.50 12.79 -14.65
C ILE A 50 0.00 11.86 -13.55
N GLN A 51 0.89 11.36 -12.68
CA GLN A 51 0.49 10.57 -11.49
C GLN A 51 -0.56 11.31 -10.66
N ALA A 52 -0.31 12.57 -10.29
CA ALA A 52 -1.26 13.38 -9.51
C ALA A 52 -2.61 13.55 -10.24
N GLN A 53 -2.59 13.74 -11.55
CA GLN A 53 -3.81 13.86 -12.36
C GLN A 53 -4.60 12.55 -12.41
N ILE A 54 -3.95 11.40 -12.52
CA ILE A 54 -4.61 10.09 -12.51
C ILE A 54 -5.25 9.81 -11.15
N LEU A 55 -4.53 10.07 -10.04
CA LEU A 55 -5.06 9.90 -8.69
C LEU A 55 -6.26 10.81 -8.43
N SER A 56 -6.19 12.07 -8.86
CA SER A 56 -7.30 13.02 -8.79
C SER A 56 -8.52 12.54 -9.60
N LEU A 57 -8.29 12.02 -10.81
CA LEU A 57 -9.34 11.43 -11.65
C LEU A 57 -10.00 10.23 -10.96
N MET A 58 -9.21 9.31 -10.42
CA MET A 58 -9.72 8.13 -9.69
C MET A 58 -10.57 8.54 -8.49
N ASN A 59 -10.10 9.51 -7.70
CA ASN A 59 -10.83 10.01 -6.53
C ASN A 59 -12.15 10.70 -6.92
N LYS A 60 -12.13 11.49 -7.99
CA LYS A 60 -13.35 12.10 -8.57
C LYS A 60 -14.35 11.01 -8.98
N LEU A 61 -13.90 10.02 -9.73
CA LEU A 61 -14.76 8.92 -10.21
C LEU A 61 -15.31 8.08 -9.05
N LYS A 62 -14.51 7.79 -8.03
CA LYS A 62 -14.94 7.14 -6.76
C LYS A 62 -16.15 7.86 -6.17
N ASN A 63 -16.06 9.19 -6.06
CA ASN A 63 -17.12 10.02 -5.45
C ASN A 63 -18.37 10.14 -6.33
N GLU A 64 -18.21 10.22 -7.65
CA GLU A 64 -19.33 10.37 -8.60
C GLU A 64 -20.10 9.07 -8.84
N THR A 65 -19.43 7.94 -8.85
CA THR A 65 -20.01 6.63 -9.17
C THR A 65 -20.31 5.74 -7.96
N GLY A 66 -19.77 6.08 -6.77
CA GLY A 66 -19.85 5.24 -5.59
C GLY A 66 -19.03 3.95 -5.69
N THR A 67 -18.14 3.83 -6.67
CA THR A 67 -17.25 2.68 -6.86
C THR A 67 -16.18 2.66 -5.77
N SER A 68 -16.00 1.54 -5.07
CA SER A 68 -14.87 1.34 -4.18
C SER A 68 -13.59 1.09 -4.98
N ILE A 69 -12.45 1.61 -4.51
CA ILE A 69 -11.15 1.41 -5.17
C ILE A 69 -10.23 0.63 -4.24
N MET A 70 -9.71 -0.50 -4.73
CA MET A 70 -8.58 -1.21 -4.14
C MET A 70 -7.33 -0.79 -4.90
N LEU A 71 -6.48 0.01 -4.24
CA LEU A 71 -5.21 0.47 -4.79
C LEU A 71 -4.09 -0.43 -4.30
N ILE A 72 -3.31 -1.01 -5.22
CA ILE A 72 -2.10 -1.76 -4.94
C ILE A 72 -0.93 -0.88 -5.38
N THR A 73 -0.04 -0.54 -4.44
CA THR A 73 1.13 0.31 -4.71
C THR A 73 2.21 0.13 -3.65
N HIS A 74 3.44 0.43 -4.01
CA HIS A 74 4.57 0.53 -3.10
C HIS A 74 4.87 1.99 -2.68
N ASP A 75 4.16 2.96 -3.23
CA ASP A 75 4.36 4.39 -2.95
C ASP A 75 3.51 4.83 -1.74
N LEU A 76 4.15 4.94 -0.59
CA LEU A 76 3.50 5.41 0.64
C LEU A 76 3.00 6.85 0.56
N GLY A 77 3.61 7.70 -0.27
CA GLY A 77 3.15 9.07 -0.51
C GLY A 77 1.79 9.08 -1.23
N VAL A 78 1.60 8.16 -2.18
CA VAL A 78 0.30 7.95 -2.83
C VAL A 78 -0.73 7.43 -1.82
N VAL A 79 -0.35 6.42 -1.02
CA VAL A 79 -1.23 5.87 0.03
C VAL A 79 -1.71 6.96 0.98
N ALA A 80 -0.81 7.81 1.47
CA ALA A 80 -1.15 8.90 2.39
C ALA A 80 -2.17 9.90 1.80
N GLN A 81 -2.18 10.09 0.48
CA GLN A 81 -3.04 11.07 -0.20
C GLN A 81 -4.44 10.55 -0.52
N VAL A 82 -4.60 9.25 -0.81
CA VAL A 82 -5.85 8.76 -1.41
C VAL A 82 -6.52 7.62 -0.65
N ALA A 83 -5.82 6.95 0.27
CA ALA A 83 -6.36 5.80 0.97
C ALA A 83 -7.22 6.19 2.18
N ASP A 84 -8.32 5.50 2.39
CA ASP A 84 -9.10 5.58 3.63
C ASP A 84 -8.61 4.55 4.66
N ASN A 85 -8.27 3.34 4.19
CA ASN A 85 -7.74 2.23 4.98
C ASN A 85 -6.57 1.59 4.25
N VAL A 86 -5.62 1.08 5.00
CA VAL A 86 -4.39 0.49 4.48
C VAL A 86 -4.20 -0.91 5.02
N ASN A 87 -3.84 -1.82 4.14
CA ASN A 87 -3.33 -3.15 4.48
C ASN A 87 -1.85 -3.20 4.10
N VAL A 88 -0.97 -3.27 5.09
CA VAL A 88 0.46 -3.48 4.85
C VAL A 88 0.72 -4.96 4.66
N MET A 89 1.38 -5.31 3.56
CA MET A 89 1.69 -6.70 3.21
C MET A 89 3.19 -6.96 3.23
N TYR A 90 3.58 -8.12 3.73
CA TYR A 90 4.95 -8.62 3.69
C TYR A 90 4.97 -10.09 3.31
N ALA A 91 5.75 -10.45 2.28
CA ALA A 91 5.89 -11.83 1.78
C ALA A 91 4.53 -12.55 1.59
N GLY A 92 3.55 -11.85 0.99
CA GLY A 92 2.22 -12.40 0.69
C GLY A 92 1.23 -12.42 1.86
N LYS A 93 1.59 -11.91 3.05
CA LYS A 93 0.69 -11.81 4.20
C LYS A 93 0.43 -10.37 4.60
N VAL A 94 -0.79 -10.09 5.02
CA VAL A 94 -1.11 -8.84 5.73
C VAL A 94 -0.45 -8.90 7.10
N VAL A 95 0.29 -7.86 7.45
CA VAL A 95 1.01 -7.74 8.74
C VAL A 95 0.42 -6.64 9.62
N GLU A 96 -0.21 -5.65 9.01
CA GLU A 96 -0.89 -4.57 9.72
C GLU A 96 -2.04 -4.00 8.88
N THR A 97 -3.16 -3.68 9.51
CA THR A 97 -4.32 -3.03 8.89
C THR A 97 -4.78 -1.89 9.76
N ALA A 98 -4.92 -0.69 9.21
CA ALA A 98 -5.43 0.47 9.96
C ALA A 98 -6.04 1.53 9.02
N PRO A 99 -6.84 2.49 9.56
CA PRO A 99 -7.10 3.75 8.87
C PRO A 99 -5.79 4.45 8.55
N VAL A 100 -5.73 5.16 7.41
CA VAL A 100 -4.49 5.79 6.94
C VAL A 100 -3.86 6.71 7.98
N GLU A 101 -4.64 7.56 8.64
CA GLU A 101 -4.15 8.48 9.68
C GLU A 101 -3.51 7.74 10.86
N GLU A 102 -4.15 6.67 11.32
CA GLU A 102 -3.63 5.85 12.42
C GLU A 102 -2.36 5.10 12.01
N LEU A 103 -2.30 4.57 10.79
CA LEU A 103 -1.12 3.84 10.30
C LEU A 103 0.11 4.75 10.24
N PHE A 104 -0.06 5.99 9.76
CA PHE A 104 1.06 6.94 9.62
C PHE A 104 1.47 7.57 10.95
N SER A 105 0.53 7.79 11.88
CA SER A 105 0.82 8.39 13.18
C SER A 105 1.30 7.38 14.23
N ASN A 106 0.86 6.13 14.15
CA ASN A 106 1.09 5.11 15.18
C ASN A 106 1.26 3.70 14.58
N PRO A 107 2.22 3.49 13.65
CA PRO A 107 2.50 2.16 13.11
C PRO A 107 2.97 1.22 14.22
N LYS A 108 2.54 -0.04 14.20
CA LYS A 108 2.82 -1.01 15.27
C LYS A 108 3.70 -2.16 14.83
N HIS A 109 3.46 -2.71 13.63
CA HIS A 109 4.29 -3.82 13.15
C HIS A 109 5.72 -3.33 12.84
N PRO A 110 6.77 -4.03 13.27
CA PRO A 110 8.16 -3.60 13.05
C PRO A 110 8.51 -3.35 11.57
N TYR A 111 7.92 -4.08 10.65
CA TYR A 111 8.06 -3.82 9.21
C TYR A 111 7.44 -2.49 8.80
N THR A 112 6.22 -2.19 9.26
CA THR A 112 5.54 -0.91 8.97
C THR A 112 6.34 0.27 9.54
N VAL A 113 6.82 0.14 10.78
CA VAL A 113 7.70 1.15 11.39
C VAL A 113 8.96 1.37 10.55
N GLY A 114 9.58 0.28 10.07
CA GLY A 114 10.75 0.35 9.19
C GLY A 114 10.45 1.04 7.87
N LEU A 115 9.28 0.76 7.25
CA LEU A 115 8.83 1.44 6.02
C LEU A 115 8.66 2.95 6.25
N MET A 116 7.98 3.36 7.33
CA MET A 116 7.78 4.77 7.66
C MET A 116 9.12 5.49 7.89
N ASN A 117 10.05 4.86 8.61
CA ASN A 117 11.39 5.41 8.86
C ASN A 117 12.27 5.49 7.60
N SER A 118 11.89 4.80 6.53
CA SER A 118 12.59 4.84 5.24
C SER A 118 12.04 5.92 4.29
N MET A 119 10.98 6.64 4.68
CA MET A 119 10.38 7.69 3.84
C MET A 119 11.21 8.97 3.83
N PRO A 120 11.60 9.50 2.65
CA PRO A 120 12.35 10.75 2.57
C PRO A 120 11.63 11.95 3.19
N SER A 121 10.31 11.99 3.09
CA SER A 121 9.47 13.08 3.62
C SER A 121 9.41 13.14 5.15
N LEU A 122 9.76 12.04 5.83
CA LEU A 122 9.81 11.95 7.29
C LEU A 122 11.25 12.00 7.83
N ALA A 123 12.24 12.01 6.94
CA ALA A 123 13.65 12.09 7.34
C ALA A 123 14.00 13.51 7.79
N GLU A 124 14.78 13.62 8.87
CA GLU A 124 15.41 14.89 9.25
C GLU A 124 16.46 15.30 8.19
N GLU A 125 16.48 16.57 7.83
CA GLU A 125 17.46 17.08 6.86
C GLU A 125 18.89 16.70 7.25
N GLY A 126 19.63 16.10 6.32
CA GLY A 126 21.02 15.70 6.51
C GLY A 126 21.24 14.33 7.18
N LYS A 127 20.21 13.63 7.62
CA LYS A 127 20.34 12.25 8.13
C LYS A 127 20.18 11.23 7.00
N ARG A 128 20.97 10.15 7.06
CA ARG A 128 20.85 9.00 6.15
C ARG A 128 19.52 8.29 6.42
N LEU A 129 18.80 7.95 5.35
CA LEU A 129 17.57 7.16 5.45
C LEU A 129 17.85 5.80 6.11
N ASN A 130 17.00 5.43 7.05
CA ASN A 130 17.06 4.10 7.64
C ASN A 130 16.54 3.09 6.63
N THR A 131 17.31 2.06 6.36
CA THR A 131 16.92 0.94 5.49
C THR A 131 16.62 -0.29 6.33
N ILE A 132 15.62 -1.07 5.91
CA ILE A 132 15.35 -2.36 6.53
C ILE A 132 16.38 -3.36 6.00
N GLU A 133 17.32 -3.77 6.85
CA GLU A 133 18.39 -4.70 6.47
C GLU A 133 17.87 -6.09 6.11
N GLY A 134 18.67 -6.85 5.35
CA GLY A 134 18.37 -8.21 4.92
C GLY A 134 17.46 -8.29 3.68
N SER A 135 17.09 -9.50 3.30
CA SER A 135 16.29 -9.81 2.11
C SER A 135 14.91 -10.37 2.47
N VAL A 136 13.96 -10.18 1.58
CA VAL A 136 12.63 -10.82 1.70
C VAL A 136 12.81 -12.34 1.52
N PRO A 137 12.13 -13.18 2.31
CA PRO A 137 12.22 -14.63 2.18
C PRO A 137 11.81 -15.09 0.79
N ASN A 138 12.47 -16.15 0.31
CA ASN A 138 12.11 -16.75 -0.98
C ASN A 138 10.68 -17.31 -0.90
N PRO A 139 9.77 -16.93 -1.81
CA PRO A 139 8.39 -17.43 -1.81
C PRO A 139 8.24 -18.95 -1.91
N LEU A 140 9.25 -19.64 -2.46
CA LEU A 140 9.27 -21.12 -2.55
C LEU A 140 9.67 -21.79 -1.22
N TYR A 141 10.32 -21.05 -0.30
CA TYR A 141 10.85 -21.56 0.96
C TYR A 141 10.52 -20.60 2.11
N LEU A 142 9.22 -20.39 2.33
CA LEU A 142 8.77 -19.52 3.41
C LEU A 142 9.07 -20.13 4.78
N PRO A 143 9.48 -19.33 5.78
CA PRO A 143 9.72 -19.80 7.14
C PRO A 143 8.41 -20.31 7.78
N LYS A 144 8.52 -21.24 8.73
CA LYS A 144 7.37 -21.73 9.51
C LYS A 144 6.76 -20.64 10.40
N GLY A 145 7.63 -19.81 10.97
CA GLY A 145 7.28 -18.70 11.85
C GLY A 145 6.92 -17.42 11.12
N CYS A 146 6.99 -16.30 11.83
CA CYS A 146 6.77 -14.97 11.28
C CYS A 146 7.69 -14.71 10.08
N TYR A 147 7.13 -14.31 8.93
CA TYR A 147 7.91 -14.11 7.70
C TYR A 147 8.90 -12.95 7.79
N PHE A 148 8.68 -12.02 8.72
CA PHE A 148 9.60 -10.91 8.98
C PHE A 148 10.67 -11.21 10.03
N ALA A 149 10.66 -12.40 10.66
CA ALA A 149 11.53 -12.73 11.79
C ALA A 149 13.02 -12.45 11.54
N ASP A 150 13.55 -12.86 10.38
CA ASP A 150 14.97 -12.71 10.03
C ASP A 150 15.44 -11.24 9.88
N ARG A 151 14.51 -10.31 9.73
CA ARG A 151 14.76 -8.87 9.57
C ARG A 151 14.22 -8.04 10.74
N CYS A 152 13.59 -8.69 11.71
CA CYS A 152 12.92 -8.02 12.81
C CYS A 152 13.91 -7.72 13.94
N PRO A 153 14.10 -6.45 14.36
CA PRO A 153 14.98 -6.12 15.48
C PRO A 153 14.44 -6.61 16.84
N TYR A 154 13.18 -7.05 16.88
CA TYR A 154 12.51 -7.56 18.08
C TYR A 154 12.19 -9.05 18.00
N VAL A 155 12.93 -9.82 17.19
CA VAL A 155 12.69 -11.24 16.99
C VAL A 155 12.87 -12.02 18.30
N THR A 156 11.95 -12.94 18.57
CA THR A 156 12.00 -13.91 19.67
C THR A 156 11.92 -15.33 19.10
N ASP A 157 12.20 -16.34 19.92
CA ASP A 157 12.08 -17.74 19.50
C ASP A 157 10.65 -18.10 19.08
N ARG A 158 9.65 -17.52 19.75
CA ARG A 158 8.22 -17.64 19.37
C ARG A 158 7.99 -17.17 17.93
N CYS A 159 8.69 -16.12 17.48
CA CYS A 159 8.60 -15.63 16.10
C CYS A 159 9.16 -16.60 15.07
N LYS A 160 10.11 -17.46 15.45
CA LYS A 160 10.71 -18.46 14.55
C LYS A 160 9.86 -19.72 14.45
N GLU A 161 9.13 -20.07 15.51
CA GLU A 161 8.39 -21.31 15.63
C GLU A 161 6.94 -21.23 15.16
N GLY A 162 6.31 -20.05 15.23
CA GLY A 162 4.89 -19.86 14.94
C GLY A 162 4.56 -18.59 14.17
N GLN A 163 3.37 -18.58 13.56
CA GLN A 163 2.80 -17.41 12.93
C GLN A 163 2.05 -16.55 13.96
N PRO A 164 2.23 -15.23 13.99
CA PRO A 164 1.43 -14.36 14.83
C PRO A 164 -0.04 -14.37 14.40
N VAL A 165 -0.92 -14.20 15.38
CA VAL A 165 -2.36 -14.09 15.15
C VAL A 165 -2.79 -12.63 15.09
N ASP A 166 -4.01 -12.39 14.61
CA ASP A 166 -4.62 -11.07 14.60
C ASP A 166 -4.74 -10.52 16.03
N THR A 167 -4.10 -9.40 16.26
CA THR A 167 -4.15 -8.64 17.51
C THR A 167 -4.84 -7.30 17.26
N LYS A 168 -5.99 -7.08 17.88
CA LYS A 168 -6.71 -5.82 17.79
C LYS A 168 -6.09 -4.78 18.72
N VAL A 169 -5.53 -3.73 18.15
CA VAL A 169 -4.96 -2.59 18.89
C VAL A 169 -6.03 -1.53 19.18
N LYS A 170 -6.84 -1.19 18.17
CA LYS A 170 -7.98 -0.27 18.27
C LYS A 170 -9.15 -0.79 17.42
N SER A 171 -10.25 -0.05 17.37
CA SER A 171 -11.49 -0.45 16.68
C SER A 171 -11.27 -0.92 15.22
N ARG A 172 -10.34 -0.32 14.49
CA ARG A 172 -10.04 -0.62 13.08
C ARG A 172 -8.54 -0.80 12.84
N HIS A 173 -7.74 -1.03 13.89
CA HIS A 173 -6.30 -1.22 13.82
C HIS A 173 -5.97 -2.63 14.31
N HIS A 174 -5.48 -3.45 13.39
CA HIS A 174 -5.16 -4.86 13.58
C HIS A 174 -3.72 -5.13 13.18
N VAL A 175 -3.00 -5.94 13.96
CA VAL A 175 -1.57 -6.21 13.77
C VAL A 175 -1.28 -7.69 13.99
N TRP A 176 -0.51 -8.29 13.11
CA TRP A 176 -0.05 -9.67 13.22
C TRP A 176 1.40 -9.68 13.73
N CYS A 177 1.58 -9.51 15.04
CA CYS A 177 2.90 -9.43 15.68
C CYS A 177 2.86 -9.90 17.13
N PHE A 178 3.74 -10.82 17.52
CA PHE A 178 3.83 -11.31 18.90
C PHE A 178 4.23 -10.23 19.91
N LYS A 179 5.14 -9.30 19.51
CA LYS A 179 5.51 -8.16 20.35
C LYS A 179 4.28 -7.30 20.69
N VAL A 180 3.46 -6.97 19.70
CA VAL A 180 2.24 -6.18 19.89
C VAL A 180 1.21 -6.95 20.72
N GLU A 181 1.08 -8.26 20.50
CA GLU A 181 0.20 -9.12 21.32
C GLU A 181 0.58 -9.06 22.81
N GLU A 182 1.88 -9.07 23.12
CA GLU A 182 2.39 -8.99 24.48
C GLU A 182 2.18 -7.61 25.11
N GLU A 183 2.41 -6.54 24.34
CA GLU A 183 2.15 -5.15 24.77
C GLU A 183 0.66 -4.96 25.13
N MET A 184 -0.24 -5.40 24.26
CA MET A 184 -1.69 -5.27 24.52
C MET A 184 -2.18 -6.08 25.73
N LYS A 185 -1.52 -7.21 26.07
CA LYS A 185 -1.84 -7.99 27.28
C LYS A 185 -1.35 -7.32 28.57
N GLN A 186 -0.37 -6.42 28.48
CA GLN A 186 0.15 -5.68 29.66
C GLN A 186 -0.64 -4.41 29.93
N GLU A 187 -1.31 -3.87 28.92
CA GLU A 187 -2.12 -2.64 29.03
C GLU A 187 -3.59 -2.89 29.45
N GLY A 188 -4.07 -4.13 29.40
CA GLY A 188 -5.45 -4.56 29.73
C GLY A 188 -5.54 -5.31 31.03
#